data_1b64f14ea77481ed6259497b09fdc88a
#
_entry.id   1b64f14ea77481ed6259497b09fdc88a
#
_cell.length_a   1.000
_cell.length_b   1.000
_cell.length_c   1.000
_cell.angle_alpha   90.00
_cell.angle_beta   90.00
_cell.angle_gamma   90.00
#
_symmetry.space_group_name_H-M   'P 1'
#
loop_
_entity.id
_entity.type
_entity.pdbx_description
1 polymer ?
#
loop_
_entity_poly.entity_id
_entity_poly.type
_entity_poly.pdbx_seq_one_letter_code
_entity_poly.pdbx_strand_id
1 'polypeptide(L)'
;MQGLWDTIAEEAAEESALWASALRPRNERELLAVFSPLAEERFRLGLETIYEGYLLHYGRPRLFAPADRDTSLLLGDYLYAHGLVRVAAVDPVAAVGDLADLISLCAQARADGSDGDGEAWAATAVALGSGELENAREALRGAGDAGPLAQLARSRAGADAVARALLAHRARVG
;
A
#
# COMPACT_ATOMS: atom_id res chain seq x y z
N MET A 1 17.49 3.03 -1.58
CA MET A 1 16.33 2.15 -1.29
C MET A 1 16.42 1.48 0.07
N GLN A 2 17.60 1.05 0.52
CA GLN A 2 17.76 0.46 1.85
C GLN A 2 17.32 1.41 2.98
N GLY A 3 17.62 2.71 2.86
CA GLY A 3 17.21 3.71 3.84
C GLY A 3 15.69 3.86 4.04
N LEU A 4 14.86 3.60 3.00
CA LEU A 4 13.39 3.65 3.11
C LEU A 4 12.86 2.59 4.08
N TRP A 5 13.36 1.36 3.95
CA TRP A 5 12.95 0.25 4.81
C TRP A 5 13.43 0.40 6.25
N ASP A 6 14.66 0.90 6.41
CA ASP A 6 15.21 1.19 7.73
C ASP A 6 14.40 2.31 8.40
N THR A 7 14.01 3.37 7.67
CA THR A 7 13.15 4.43 8.20
C THR A 7 11.82 3.89 8.74
N ILE A 8 11.11 3.04 7.95
CA ILE A 8 9.83 2.47 8.39
C ILE A 8 10.01 1.61 9.66
N ALA A 9 11.06 0.78 9.68
CA ALA A 9 11.31 -0.13 10.79
C ALA A 9 11.75 0.60 12.06
N GLU A 10 12.65 1.57 11.94
CA GLU A 10 13.23 2.31 13.07
C GLU A 10 12.19 3.22 13.71
N GLU A 11 11.43 3.99 12.92
CA GLU A 11 10.38 4.86 13.48
C GLU A 11 9.27 4.05 14.18
N ALA A 12 8.86 2.90 13.63
CA ALA A 12 7.91 2.04 14.32
C ALA A 12 8.49 1.49 15.65
N ALA A 13 9.76 1.09 15.66
CA ALA A 13 10.42 0.59 16.86
C ALA A 13 10.61 1.67 17.94
N GLU A 14 10.85 2.91 17.53
CA GLU A 14 10.96 4.06 18.44
C GLU A 14 9.61 4.44 19.06
N GLU A 15 8.51 4.31 18.28
CA GLU A 15 7.16 4.62 18.74
C GLU A 15 6.68 3.68 19.84
N SER A 16 6.97 2.38 19.73
CA SER A 16 6.46 1.40 20.69
C SER A 16 7.35 0.16 20.82
N ALA A 17 7.58 -0.27 22.07
CA ALA A 17 8.21 -1.55 22.35
C ALA A 17 7.43 -2.76 21.74
N LEU A 18 6.10 -2.62 21.58
CA LEU A 18 5.28 -3.63 20.94
C LEU A 18 5.62 -3.76 19.45
N TRP A 19 5.79 -2.62 18.75
CA TRP A 19 6.21 -2.62 17.35
C TRP A 19 7.66 -3.08 17.18
N ALA A 20 8.54 -2.69 18.08
CA ALA A 20 9.93 -3.17 18.11
C ALA A 20 9.99 -4.70 18.22
N SER A 21 9.16 -5.30 19.08
CA SER A 21 9.10 -6.76 19.27
C SER A 21 8.53 -7.52 18.07
N ALA A 22 7.73 -6.85 17.25
CA ALA A 22 7.15 -7.40 16.04
C ALA A 22 8.07 -7.33 14.82
N LEU A 23 9.20 -6.62 14.88
CA LEU A 23 10.14 -6.52 13.78
C LEU A 23 10.82 -7.86 13.48
N ARG A 24 10.89 -8.21 12.20
CA ARG A 24 11.74 -9.31 11.74
C ARG A 24 13.21 -8.99 11.95
N PRO A 25 14.06 -9.99 12.23
CA PRO A 25 15.51 -9.85 12.12
C PRO A 25 15.90 -9.26 10.76
N ARG A 26 16.91 -8.40 10.73
CA ARG A 26 17.32 -7.70 9.48
C ARG A 26 17.56 -8.61 8.29
N ASN A 27 18.12 -9.79 8.52
CA ASN A 27 18.38 -10.79 7.48
C ASN A 27 17.14 -11.57 7.00
N GLU A 28 16.01 -11.41 7.66
CA GLU A 28 14.72 -12.02 7.29
C GLU A 28 13.74 -11.01 6.67
N ARG A 29 14.12 -9.74 6.58
CA ARG A 29 13.29 -8.70 5.97
C ARG A 29 13.32 -8.82 4.45
N GLU A 30 12.15 -8.73 3.85
CA GLU A 30 11.99 -8.76 2.39
C GLU A 30 11.89 -7.33 1.85
N LEU A 31 12.97 -6.76 1.35
CA LEU A 31 13.05 -5.37 0.91
C LEU A 31 12.61 -5.17 -0.56
N LEU A 32 11.48 -5.76 -0.93
CA LEU A 32 10.91 -5.67 -2.27
C LEU A 32 9.82 -4.61 -2.33
N ALA A 33 10.07 -3.54 -3.08
CA ALA A 33 9.05 -2.54 -3.42
C ALA A 33 8.09 -3.09 -4.47
N VAL A 34 6.78 -2.95 -4.23
CA VAL A 34 5.75 -3.48 -5.14
C VAL A 34 5.13 -2.38 -5.98
N PHE A 35 4.51 -1.40 -5.37
CA PHE A 35 3.82 -0.32 -6.09
C PHE A 35 4.56 1.02 -6.08
N SER A 36 5.40 1.27 -5.10
CA SER A 36 6.16 2.53 -5.04
C SER A 36 7.08 2.79 -6.24
N PRO A 37 7.61 1.78 -6.97
CA PRO A 37 8.33 2.01 -8.21
C PRO A 37 7.49 2.63 -9.33
N LEU A 38 6.15 2.53 -9.25
CA LEU A 38 5.21 3.13 -10.20
C LEU A 38 4.90 4.59 -9.88
N ALA A 39 5.21 5.05 -8.66
CA ALA A 39 4.85 6.37 -8.15
C ALA A 39 6.00 7.38 -8.28
N GLU A 40 5.64 8.66 -8.17
CA GLU A 40 6.61 9.72 -7.98
C GLU A 40 7.45 9.47 -6.72
N GLU A 41 8.73 9.83 -6.78
CA GLU A 41 9.69 9.54 -5.71
C GLU A 41 9.27 10.12 -4.35
N ARG A 42 8.69 11.32 -4.35
CA ARG A 42 8.21 12.00 -3.13
C ARG A 42 7.16 11.20 -2.33
N PHE A 43 6.41 10.32 -2.97
CA PHE A 43 5.38 9.51 -2.34
C PHE A 43 5.84 8.12 -1.91
N ARG A 44 7.02 7.66 -2.34
CA ARG A 44 7.45 6.27 -2.17
C ARG A 44 7.48 5.80 -0.71
N LEU A 45 8.00 6.63 0.18
CA LEU A 45 8.08 6.28 1.60
C LEU A 45 6.67 6.11 2.21
N GLY A 46 5.76 7.04 1.94
CA GLY A 46 4.38 6.95 2.40
C GLY A 46 3.65 5.74 1.84
N LEU A 47 3.77 5.49 0.53
CA LEU A 47 3.18 4.33 -0.13
C LEU A 47 3.70 3.00 0.44
N GLU A 48 5.01 2.85 0.66
CA GLU A 48 5.56 1.61 1.22
C GLU A 48 5.13 1.42 2.69
N THR A 49 4.97 2.51 3.44
CA THR A 49 4.44 2.45 4.81
C THR A 49 3.00 1.96 4.83
N ILE A 50 2.13 2.53 3.98
CA ILE A 50 0.73 2.13 3.87
C ILE A 50 0.62 0.70 3.32
N TYR A 51 1.44 0.34 2.34
CA TYR A 51 1.42 -1.02 1.79
C TYR A 51 1.88 -2.08 2.80
N GLU A 52 2.83 -1.78 3.65
CA GLU A 52 3.19 -2.67 4.76
C GLU A 52 2.02 -2.84 5.75
N GLY A 53 1.30 -1.74 6.06
CA GLY A 53 0.05 -1.78 6.82
C GLY A 53 -1.02 -2.65 6.16
N TYR A 54 -1.20 -2.52 4.85
CA TYR A 54 -2.10 -3.36 4.07
C TYR A 54 -1.74 -4.86 4.16
N LEU A 55 -0.45 -5.20 4.07
CA LEU A 55 0.00 -6.59 4.20
C LEU A 55 -0.20 -7.17 5.61
N LEU A 56 -0.16 -6.33 6.65
CA LEU A 56 -0.49 -6.73 8.03
C LEU A 56 -1.98 -7.09 8.19
N HIS A 57 -2.85 -6.42 7.43
CA HIS A 57 -4.29 -6.73 7.42
C HIS A 57 -4.62 -7.95 6.55
N TYR A 58 -4.05 -8.06 5.35
CA TYR A 58 -4.57 -8.93 4.29
C TYR A 58 -3.55 -9.87 3.65
N GLY A 59 -2.27 -9.81 4.04
CA GLY A 59 -1.23 -10.56 3.35
C GLY A 59 -0.05 -11.00 4.23
N ARG A 60 1.13 -11.06 3.62
CA ARG A 60 2.39 -11.39 4.29
C ARG A 60 3.27 -10.15 4.41
N PRO A 61 3.41 -9.57 5.61
CA PRO A 61 4.26 -8.41 5.85
C PRO A 61 5.73 -8.70 5.54
N ARG A 62 6.45 -7.66 5.10
CA ARG A 62 7.87 -7.75 4.71
C ARG A 62 8.82 -7.46 5.86
N LEU A 63 8.46 -6.50 6.71
CA LEU A 63 9.30 -6.01 7.80
C LEU A 63 8.91 -6.59 9.15
N PHE A 64 7.66 -6.99 9.33
CA PHE A 64 7.10 -7.37 10.62
C PHE A 64 6.61 -8.82 10.65
N ALA A 65 6.63 -9.39 11.84
CA ALA A 65 6.06 -10.71 12.16
C ALA A 65 5.40 -10.64 13.55
N PRO A 66 4.24 -9.96 13.67
CA PRO A 66 3.53 -9.86 14.95
C PRO A 66 3.12 -11.23 15.48
N ALA A 67 3.11 -11.39 16.81
CA ALA A 67 2.89 -12.67 17.46
C ALA A 67 1.43 -13.14 17.36
N ASP A 68 0.49 -12.23 17.20
CA ASP A 68 -0.93 -12.51 17.15
C ASP A 68 -1.68 -11.57 16.17
N ARG A 69 -2.95 -11.90 15.93
CA ARG A 69 -3.80 -11.18 14.98
C ARG A 69 -4.11 -9.76 15.44
N ASP A 70 -4.33 -9.56 16.72
CA ASP A 70 -4.72 -8.25 17.26
C ASP A 70 -3.54 -7.28 17.14
N THR A 71 -2.34 -7.71 17.47
CA THR A 71 -1.10 -6.95 17.26
C THR A 71 -0.88 -6.64 15.78
N SER A 72 -1.17 -7.60 14.89
CA SER A 72 -1.08 -7.38 13.44
C SER A 72 -2.02 -6.27 12.96
N LEU A 73 -3.27 -6.29 13.40
CA LEU A 73 -4.26 -5.27 13.03
C LEU A 73 -3.88 -3.88 13.56
N LEU A 74 -3.51 -3.80 14.85
CA LEU A 74 -3.11 -2.53 15.46
C LEU A 74 -1.87 -1.92 14.80
N LEU A 75 -0.86 -2.74 14.48
CA LEU A 75 0.32 -2.29 13.76
C LEU A 75 -0.02 -1.86 12.33
N GLY A 76 -0.94 -2.58 11.66
CA GLY A 76 -1.45 -2.20 10.34
C GLY A 76 -2.11 -0.84 10.35
N ASP A 77 -2.98 -0.56 11.33
CA ASP A 77 -3.64 0.74 11.51
C ASP A 77 -2.65 1.86 11.82
N TYR A 78 -1.65 1.58 12.67
CA TYR A 78 -0.56 2.52 12.94
C TYR A 78 0.19 2.89 11.65
N LEU A 79 0.56 1.90 10.82
CA LEU A 79 1.28 2.15 9.58
C LEU A 79 0.40 2.87 8.54
N TYR A 80 -0.90 2.63 8.49
CA TYR A 80 -1.83 3.40 7.67
C TYR A 80 -1.81 4.88 8.08
N ALA A 81 -2.01 5.16 9.36
CA ALA A 81 -2.01 6.53 9.86
C ALA A 81 -0.66 7.21 9.63
N HIS A 82 0.45 6.54 9.93
CA HIS A 82 1.79 7.08 9.78
C HIS A 82 2.16 7.35 8.30
N GLY A 83 1.77 6.45 7.40
CA GLY A 83 1.94 6.64 5.96
C GLY A 83 1.13 7.81 5.41
N LEU A 84 -0.11 8.01 5.87
CA LEU A 84 -0.94 9.17 5.52
C LEU A 84 -0.31 10.49 5.99
N VAL A 85 0.25 10.52 7.21
CA VAL A 85 0.98 11.69 7.73
C VAL A 85 2.19 12.04 6.85
N ARG A 86 2.94 11.04 6.38
CA ARG A 86 4.08 11.24 5.47
C ARG A 86 3.65 11.83 4.12
N VAL A 87 2.56 11.32 3.56
CA VAL A 87 2.02 11.86 2.30
C VAL A 87 1.47 13.26 2.50
N ALA A 88 0.81 13.54 3.61
CA ALA A 88 0.29 14.87 3.94
C ALA A 88 1.40 15.94 4.05
N ALA A 89 2.63 15.54 4.36
CA ALA A 89 3.77 16.46 4.38
C ALA A 89 4.20 16.96 2.98
N VAL A 90 3.80 16.25 1.91
CA VAL A 90 4.16 16.59 0.51
C VAL A 90 2.96 16.95 -0.34
N ASP A 91 1.77 16.41 -0.06
CA ASP A 91 0.50 16.75 -0.71
C ASP A 91 -0.66 16.50 0.26
N PRO A 92 -1.12 17.55 0.98
CA PRO A 92 -2.00 17.36 2.12
C PRO A 92 -3.47 17.08 1.78
N VAL A 93 -3.92 17.31 0.56
CA VAL A 93 -5.35 17.22 0.20
C VAL A 93 -5.61 16.09 -0.79
N ALA A 94 -5.13 16.23 -2.03
CA ALA A 94 -5.48 15.30 -3.10
C ALA A 94 -4.88 13.91 -2.86
N ALA A 95 -3.58 13.83 -2.57
CA ALA A 95 -2.92 12.54 -2.38
C ALA A 95 -3.38 11.80 -1.11
N VAL A 96 -3.65 12.51 -0.02
CA VAL A 96 -4.22 11.90 1.20
C VAL A 96 -5.63 11.38 0.95
N GLY A 97 -6.47 12.15 0.22
CA GLY A 97 -7.80 11.71 -0.20
C GLY A 97 -7.74 10.43 -1.03
N ASP A 98 -6.86 10.39 -2.03
CA ASP A 98 -6.64 9.22 -2.88
C ASP A 98 -6.24 7.96 -2.09
N LEU A 99 -5.39 8.09 -1.08
CA LEU A 99 -4.97 6.98 -0.24
C LEU A 99 -6.05 6.53 0.75
N ALA A 100 -6.83 7.45 1.30
CA ALA A 100 -7.97 7.12 2.15
C ALA A 100 -9.02 6.32 1.36
N ASP A 101 -9.29 6.73 0.13
CA ASP A 101 -10.18 6.00 -0.79
C ASP A 101 -9.61 4.63 -1.16
N LEU A 102 -8.31 4.52 -1.42
CA LEU A 102 -7.65 3.24 -1.69
C LEU A 102 -7.81 2.26 -0.52
N ILE A 103 -7.54 2.71 0.71
CA ILE A 103 -7.67 1.88 1.93
C ILE A 103 -9.12 1.38 2.05
N SER A 104 -10.09 2.28 1.90
CA SER A 104 -11.52 1.94 2.00
C SER A 104 -11.96 0.97 0.91
N LEU A 105 -11.53 1.20 -0.33
CA LEU A 105 -11.87 0.36 -1.49
C LEU A 105 -11.28 -1.06 -1.37
N CYS A 106 -10.01 -1.15 -0.93
CA CYS A 106 -9.39 -2.44 -0.68
C CYS A 106 -10.05 -3.20 0.48
N ALA A 107 -10.41 -2.50 1.57
CA ALA A 107 -11.11 -3.12 2.69
C ALA A 107 -12.48 -3.67 2.26
N GLN A 108 -13.23 -2.94 1.45
CA GLN A 108 -14.50 -3.40 0.90
C GLN A 108 -14.30 -4.62 -0.02
N ALA A 109 -13.37 -4.54 -0.98
CA ALA A 109 -13.09 -5.65 -1.89
C ALA A 109 -12.74 -6.94 -1.13
N ARG A 110 -11.91 -6.84 -0.09
CA ARG A 110 -11.56 -7.98 0.77
C ARG A 110 -12.73 -8.50 1.59
N ALA A 111 -13.60 -7.64 2.10
CA ALA A 111 -14.81 -8.05 2.83
C ALA A 111 -15.80 -8.78 1.93
N ASP A 112 -15.93 -8.33 0.67
CA ASP A 112 -16.83 -8.90 -0.32
C ASP A 112 -16.24 -10.15 -1.03
N GLY A 113 -14.97 -10.48 -0.79
CA GLY A 113 -14.26 -11.55 -1.48
C GLY A 113 -14.07 -11.28 -2.97
N SER A 114 -14.01 -10.01 -3.36
CA SER A 114 -13.83 -9.58 -4.75
C SER A 114 -12.38 -9.24 -5.07
N ASP A 115 -12.02 -9.42 -6.35
CA ASP A 115 -10.72 -9.03 -6.90
C ASP A 115 -10.66 -7.53 -7.21
N GLY A 116 -9.45 -7.01 -7.51
CA GLY A 116 -9.25 -5.65 -8.03
C GLY A 116 -8.46 -4.74 -7.10
N ASP A 117 -8.11 -5.19 -5.92
CA ASP A 117 -7.25 -4.44 -4.99
C ASP A 117 -5.85 -4.15 -5.57
N GLY A 118 -5.26 -5.09 -6.28
CA GLY A 118 -3.98 -4.89 -6.97
C GLY A 118 -4.04 -3.78 -8.02
N GLU A 119 -5.09 -3.77 -8.82
CA GLU A 119 -5.36 -2.74 -9.83
C GLU A 119 -5.61 -1.37 -9.17
N ALA A 120 -6.33 -1.34 -8.04
CA ALA A 120 -6.53 -0.13 -7.25
C ALA A 120 -5.22 0.43 -6.70
N TRP A 121 -4.35 -0.42 -6.19
CA TRP A 121 -3.00 -0.06 -5.75
C TRP A 121 -2.15 0.50 -6.89
N ALA A 122 -2.11 -0.21 -8.03
CA ALA A 122 -1.30 0.20 -9.18
C ALA A 122 -1.77 1.56 -9.76
N ALA A 123 -3.08 1.73 -9.94
CA ALA A 123 -3.66 2.98 -10.44
C ALA A 123 -3.42 4.14 -9.47
N THR A 124 -3.60 3.91 -8.16
CA THR A 124 -3.34 4.95 -7.16
C THR A 124 -1.87 5.36 -7.15
N ALA A 125 -0.94 4.40 -7.24
CA ALA A 125 0.48 4.70 -7.27
C ALA A 125 0.89 5.61 -8.44
N VAL A 126 0.37 5.36 -9.65
CA VAL A 126 0.74 6.15 -10.86
C VAL A 126 0.03 7.49 -10.96
N ALA A 127 -1.11 7.69 -10.29
CA ALA A 127 -1.96 8.87 -10.43
C ALA A 127 -2.23 9.58 -9.10
N LEU A 128 -1.40 9.31 -8.08
CA LEU A 128 -1.59 9.85 -6.73
C LEU A 128 -1.57 11.39 -6.75
N GLY A 129 -2.64 11.99 -6.24
CA GLY A 129 -2.82 13.44 -6.18
C GLY A 129 -3.23 14.09 -7.52
N SER A 130 -3.46 13.32 -8.59
CA SER A 130 -3.79 13.87 -9.91
C SER A 130 -5.27 14.25 -10.09
N GLY A 131 -6.18 13.72 -9.27
CA GLY A 131 -7.62 13.89 -9.42
C GLY A 131 -8.27 13.02 -10.52
N GLU A 132 -7.53 12.07 -11.10
CA GLU A 132 -8.01 11.25 -12.24
C GLU A 132 -8.62 9.90 -11.83
N LEU A 133 -8.59 9.55 -10.54
CA LEU A 133 -8.92 8.21 -10.07
C LEU A 133 -10.41 7.95 -9.86
N GLU A 134 -11.23 9.00 -9.67
CA GLU A 134 -12.61 8.84 -9.19
C GLU A 134 -13.47 7.97 -10.09
N ASN A 135 -13.51 8.25 -11.39
CA ASN A 135 -14.34 7.48 -12.32
C ASN A 135 -13.92 5.99 -12.41
N ALA A 136 -12.62 5.72 -12.33
CA ALA A 136 -12.10 4.35 -12.36
C ALA A 136 -12.40 3.59 -11.05
N ARG A 137 -12.39 4.29 -9.91
CA ARG A 137 -12.79 3.74 -8.60
C ARG A 137 -14.29 3.44 -8.54
N GLU A 138 -15.13 4.30 -9.11
CA GLU A 138 -16.57 4.09 -9.20
C GLU A 138 -16.92 2.79 -9.94
N ALA A 139 -16.21 2.46 -11.02
CA ALA A 139 -16.41 1.22 -11.75
C ALA A 139 -16.13 -0.02 -10.86
N LEU A 140 -15.06 0.02 -10.07
CA LEU A 140 -14.76 -1.06 -9.14
C LEU A 140 -15.77 -1.13 -7.99
N ARG A 141 -16.14 0.02 -7.39
CA ARG A 141 -17.10 0.12 -6.28
C ARG A 141 -18.50 -0.36 -6.67
N GLY A 142 -18.99 0.08 -7.82
CA GLY A 142 -20.37 -0.17 -8.26
C GLY A 142 -20.58 -1.48 -9.00
N ALA A 143 -19.60 -1.91 -9.81
CA ALA A 143 -19.74 -3.05 -10.70
C ALA A 143 -18.68 -4.15 -10.49
N GLY A 144 -17.75 -3.97 -9.57
CA GLY A 144 -16.61 -4.89 -9.42
C GLY A 144 -15.64 -4.87 -10.61
N ASP A 145 -15.71 -3.83 -11.46
CA ASP A 145 -14.90 -3.73 -12.67
C ASP A 145 -13.58 -2.98 -12.39
N ALA A 146 -12.50 -3.75 -12.30
CA ALA A 146 -11.14 -3.21 -12.14
C ALA A 146 -10.49 -2.78 -13.48
N GLY A 147 -11.14 -3.00 -14.61
CA GLY A 147 -10.64 -2.69 -15.95
C GLY A 147 -10.18 -1.25 -16.14
N PRO A 148 -10.98 -0.23 -15.76
CA PRO A 148 -10.58 1.17 -15.86
C PRO A 148 -9.35 1.53 -15.02
N LEU A 149 -9.19 0.96 -13.81
CA LEU A 149 -8.00 1.13 -12.97
C LEU A 149 -6.77 0.49 -13.62
N ALA A 150 -6.92 -0.74 -14.13
CA ALA A 150 -5.84 -1.43 -14.84
C ALA A 150 -5.41 -0.66 -16.10
N GLN A 151 -6.35 -0.08 -16.85
CA GLN A 151 -6.06 0.71 -18.03
C GLN A 151 -5.31 2.00 -17.67
N LEU A 152 -5.74 2.72 -16.65
CA LEU A 152 -5.06 3.92 -16.16
C LEU A 152 -3.62 3.61 -15.75
N ALA A 153 -3.43 2.57 -14.95
CA ALA A 153 -2.09 2.16 -14.51
C ALA A 153 -1.16 1.86 -15.69
N ARG A 154 -1.63 1.05 -16.66
CA ARG A 154 -0.84 0.68 -17.85
C ARG A 154 -0.53 1.86 -18.75
N SER A 155 -1.46 2.80 -18.92
CA SER A 155 -1.25 3.98 -19.75
C SER A 155 -0.19 4.91 -19.19
N ARG A 156 -0.02 4.94 -17.86
CA ARG A 156 0.93 5.82 -17.16
C ARG A 156 2.31 5.19 -16.96
N ALA A 157 2.35 3.93 -16.53
CA ALA A 157 3.61 3.26 -16.16
C ALA A 157 4.08 2.19 -17.16
N GLY A 158 3.25 1.88 -18.16
CA GLY A 158 3.52 0.79 -19.10
C GLY A 158 3.07 -0.59 -18.60
N ALA A 159 2.70 -1.45 -19.54
CA ALA A 159 2.10 -2.76 -19.25
C ALA A 159 3.05 -3.67 -18.44
N ASP A 160 4.34 -3.69 -18.78
CA ASP A 160 5.32 -4.59 -18.14
C ASP A 160 5.59 -4.21 -16.68
N ALA A 161 5.67 -2.91 -16.37
CA ALA A 161 5.88 -2.45 -15.01
C ALA A 161 4.67 -2.78 -14.12
N VAL A 162 3.46 -2.54 -14.62
CA VAL A 162 2.22 -2.89 -13.92
C VAL A 162 2.09 -4.41 -13.74
N ALA A 163 2.39 -5.20 -14.77
CA ALA A 163 2.32 -6.67 -14.67
C ALA A 163 3.27 -7.22 -13.60
N ARG A 164 4.51 -6.69 -13.50
CA ARG A 164 5.45 -7.08 -12.43
C ARG A 164 4.93 -6.72 -11.04
N ALA A 165 4.37 -5.52 -10.87
CA ALA A 165 3.81 -5.09 -9.58
C ALA A 165 2.62 -5.98 -9.16
N LEU A 166 1.70 -6.26 -10.08
CA LEU A 166 0.56 -7.15 -9.83
C LEU A 166 0.98 -8.58 -9.50
N LEU A 167 1.98 -9.12 -10.19
CA LEU A 167 2.52 -10.45 -9.89
C LEU A 167 3.13 -10.50 -8.48
N ALA A 168 3.94 -9.50 -8.12
CA ALA A 168 4.54 -9.39 -6.80
C ALA A 168 3.48 -9.21 -5.70
N HIS A 169 2.42 -8.44 -5.96
CA HIS A 169 1.28 -8.26 -5.06
C HIS A 169 0.55 -9.59 -4.80
N ARG A 170 0.15 -10.29 -5.85
CA ARG A 170 -0.55 -11.58 -5.73
C ARG A 170 0.25 -12.63 -4.94
N ALA A 171 1.56 -12.66 -5.10
CA ALA A 171 2.42 -13.56 -4.34
C ALA A 171 2.39 -13.29 -2.82
N ARG A 172 1.91 -12.11 -2.38
CA ARG A 172 1.83 -11.73 -0.96
C ARG A 172 0.45 -11.85 -0.35
N VAL A 173 -0.60 -11.67 -1.15
CA VAL A 173 -1.99 -11.61 -0.66
C VAL A 173 -2.85 -12.81 -1.09
N GLY A 174 -2.36 -13.60 -2.04
CA GLY A 174 -3.02 -14.82 -2.54
C GLY A 174 -2.80 -16.00 -1.68
#